data_ccf8fef7f97d245549736dadcdbd06b0
#
_entry.id   ccf8fef7f97d245549736dadcdbd06b0
#
_cell.length_a   1.000
_cell.length_b   1.000
_cell.length_c   1.000
_cell.angle_alpha   90.00
_cell.angle_beta   90.00
_cell.angle_gamma   90.00
#
_symmetry.space_group_name_H-M   'P 1'
#
loop_
_entity.id
_entity.type
_entity.pdbx_description
1 polymer ?
#
loop_
_entity_poly.entity_id
_entity_poly.type
_entity_poly.pdbx_seq_one_letter_code
_entity_poly.pdbx_strand_id
1 'polypeptide(L)'
;MRRTSSGRFTVFLIDDDQGTLDTLNSLLRAVGYETKAYTAPQPFLDEHDPAVHGCTLLDLSMPGLNGLDVQQELVRRGIDRPIIFLTESDSVLARVEAFKAGAIDFLIKPAKEAELLSAIRAAVKRDSERLHSYAVAKRVDTLTPRERQVLALVVRGVSNKNIAVALGIREKSIEVNRSRAMKKLGAKNVSELVRMTKKLATESKLS
;
A
#
# COMPACT_ATOMS: atom_id res chain seq x y z
N MET A 1 -13.15 25.99 5.15
CA MET A 1 -12.71 24.88 4.26
C MET A 1 -11.42 24.31 4.83
N ARG A 2 -11.48 23.22 5.61
CA ARG A 2 -10.27 22.55 6.13
C ARG A 2 -9.67 21.73 5.00
N ARG A 3 -8.53 22.16 4.49
CA ARG A 3 -7.68 21.33 3.64
C ARG A 3 -7.24 20.14 4.49
N THR A 4 -7.81 18.97 4.23
CA THR A 4 -7.22 17.71 4.63
C THR A 4 -5.82 17.67 4.02
N SER A 5 -4.81 17.45 4.84
CA SER A 5 -3.42 17.23 4.41
C SER A 5 -3.34 15.89 3.68
N SER A 6 -3.86 15.84 2.47
CA SER A 6 -3.50 14.83 1.50
C SER A 6 -2.13 15.24 1.00
N GLY A 7 -1.07 14.64 1.54
CA GLY A 7 0.29 14.83 1.05
C GLY A 7 0.32 14.64 -0.46
N ARG A 8 1.12 15.46 -1.16
CA ARG A 8 1.29 15.32 -2.61
C ARG A 8 1.82 13.92 -2.90
N PHE A 9 1.41 13.35 -4.04
CA PHE A 9 1.89 12.06 -4.48
C PHE A 9 3.36 12.14 -4.84
N THR A 10 4.20 11.31 -4.19
CA THR A 10 5.65 11.28 -4.39
C THR A 10 6.03 10.13 -5.32
N VAL A 11 6.79 10.41 -6.36
CA VAL A 11 7.41 9.40 -7.21
C VAL A 11 8.85 9.21 -6.74
N PHE A 12 9.16 8.03 -6.24
CA PHE A 12 10.52 7.63 -5.87
C PHE A 12 11.22 7.11 -7.12
N LEU A 13 12.30 7.75 -7.51
CA LEU A 13 13.11 7.41 -8.68
C LEU A 13 14.35 6.66 -8.20
N ILE A 14 14.58 5.46 -8.71
CA ILE A 14 15.74 4.65 -8.34
C ILE A 14 16.40 4.15 -9.62
N ASP A 15 17.57 4.68 -9.93
CA ASP A 15 18.31 4.43 -11.16
C ASP A 15 19.78 4.83 -10.92
N ASP A 16 20.74 4.04 -11.35
CA ASP A 16 22.16 4.37 -11.17
C ASP A 16 22.67 5.42 -12.16
N ASP A 17 21.89 5.71 -13.22
CA ASP A 17 22.19 6.79 -14.17
C ASP A 17 21.60 8.14 -13.70
N GLN A 18 22.49 9.06 -13.30
CA GLN A 18 22.09 10.42 -12.88
C GLN A 18 21.37 11.21 -13.98
N GLY A 19 21.72 11.00 -15.26
CA GLY A 19 21.08 11.68 -16.38
C GLY A 19 19.60 11.27 -16.54
N THR A 20 19.31 9.99 -16.38
CA THR A 20 17.95 9.45 -16.33
C THR A 20 17.16 10.04 -15.16
N LEU A 21 17.76 10.09 -13.96
CA LEU A 21 17.13 10.68 -12.77
C LEU A 21 16.79 12.16 -12.98
N ASP A 22 17.70 12.96 -13.53
CA ASP A 22 17.50 14.39 -13.77
C ASP A 22 16.40 14.64 -14.80
N THR A 23 16.34 13.84 -15.85
CA THR A 23 15.32 13.90 -16.89
C THR A 23 13.93 13.56 -16.33
N LEU A 24 13.80 12.44 -15.63
CA LEU A 24 12.54 12.01 -15.01
C LEU A 24 12.07 12.99 -13.92
N ASN A 25 13.00 13.49 -13.10
CA ASN A 25 12.72 14.48 -12.07
C ASN A 25 12.14 15.77 -12.68
N SER A 26 12.76 16.28 -13.75
CA SER A 26 12.30 17.49 -14.44
C SER A 26 10.91 17.29 -15.04
N LEU A 27 10.69 16.18 -15.76
CA LEU A 27 9.41 15.83 -16.39
C LEU A 27 8.29 15.73 -15.36
N LEU A 28 8.50 14.94 -14.28
CA LEU A 28 7.47 14.65 -13.30
C LEU A 28 7.10 15.87 -12.46
N ARG A 29 8.08 16.72 -12.13
CA ARG A 29 7.83 17.99 -11.44
C ARG A 29 7.06 18.96 -12.31
N ALA A 30 7.33 19.02 -13.61
CA ALA A 30 6.61 19.87 -14.54
C ALA A 30 5.11 19.52 -14.61
N VAL A 31 4.75 18.25 -14.45
CA VAL A 31 3.35 17.78 -14.40
C VAL A 31 2.76 17.71 -12.97
N GLY A 32 3.49 18.21 -11.96
CA GLY A 32 2.97 18.45 -10.61
C GLY A 32 3.17 17.31 -9.59
N TYR A 33 3.97 16.29 -9.90
CA TYR A 33 4.37 15.28 -8.91
C TYR A 33 5.54 15.76 -8.04
N GLU A 34 5.57 15.32 -6.77
CA GLU A 34 6.79 15.38 -5.97
C GLU A 34 7.70 14.21 -6.33
N THR A 35 9.00 14.41 -6.27
CA THR A 35 9.99 13.38 -6.61
C THR A 35 11.05 13.28 -5.54
N LYS A 36 11.54 12.06 -5.28
CA LYS A 36 12.75 11.75 -4.54
C LYS A 36 13.60 10.81 -5.38
N ALA A 37 14.85 11.18 -5.62
CA ALA A 37 15.76 10.43 -6.48
C ALA A 37 16.86 9.76 -5.67
N TYR A 38 17.22 8.53 -6.05
CA TYR A 38 18.24 7.71 -5.43
C TYR A 38 19.07 7.04 -6.53
N THR A 39 20.39 7.21 -6.47
CA THR A 39 21.34 6.55 -7.39
C THR A 39 21.68 5.13 -6.98
N ALA A 40 21.15 4.65 -5.85
CA ALA A 40 21.33 3.30 -5.35
C ALA A 40 20.09 2.85 -4.56
N PRO A 41 19.79 1.54 -4.54
CA PRO A 41 18.60 1.01 -3.84
C PRO A 41 18.66 1.13 -2.32
N GLN A 42 19.84 1.00 -1.71
CA GLN A 42 19.96 0.90 -0.26
C GLN A 42 19.45 2.14 0.49
N PRO A 43 19.80 3.40 0.12
CA PRO A 43 19.26 4.59 0.76
C PRO A 43 17.72 4.67 0.67
N PHE A 44 17.13 4.26 -0.46
CA PHE A 44 15.68 4.20 -0.59
C PHE A 44 15.06 3.19 0.38
N LEU A 45 15.64 1.99 0.49
CA LEU A 45 15.15 0.94 1.39
C LEU A 45 15.25 1.33 2.87
N ASP A 46 16.28 2.11 3.23
CA ASP A 46 16.52 2.57 4.60
C ASP A 46 15.62 3.75 5.00
N GLU A 47 15.34 4.65 4.05
CA GLU A 47 14.49 5.82 4.27
C GLU A 47 12.99 5.57 4.02
N HIS A 48 12.64 4.36 3.55
CA HIS A 48 11.29 4.08 3.12
C HIS A 48 10.26 4.19 4.24
N ASP A 49 9.32 5.12 4.11
CA ASP A 49 8.12 5.22 4.95
C ASP A 49 6.88 4.71 4.18
N PRO A 50 6.26 3.58 4.63
CA PRO A 50 5.06 3.04 3.99
C PRO A 50 3.83 3.97 4.10
N ALA A 51 3.83 4.97 4.98
CA ALA A 51 2.75 5.94 5.12
C ALA A 51 2.80 7.05 4.07
N VAL A 52 3.92 7.26 3.40
CA VAL A 52 4.04 8.27 2.33
C VAL A 52 3.24 7.83 1.11
N HIS A 53 2.40 8.73 0.61
CA HIS A 53 1.62 8.54 -0.62
C HIS A 53 2.54 8.58 -1.84
N GLY A 54 2.61 7.50 -2.64
CA GLY A 54 3.51 7.47 -3.78
C GLY A 54 3.72 6.09 -4.43
N CYS A 55 4.50 6.10 -5.52
CA CYS A 55 4.98 4.91 -6.21
C CYS A 55 6.48 4.98 -6.44
N THR A 56 7.06 3.87 -6.87
CA THR A 56 8.47 3.75 -7.21
C THR A 56 8.63 3.54 -8.72
N LEU A 57 9.40 4.37 -9.39
CA LEU A 57 10.01 4.10 -10.69
C LEU A 57 11.37 3.48 -10.43
N LEU A 58 11.58 2.26 -10.89
CA LEU A 58 12.72 1.44 -10.50
C LEU A 58 13.42 0.87 -11.72
N ASP A 59 14.69 1.20 -11.87
CA ASP A 59 15.49 0.52 -12.87
C ASP A 59 15.69 -0.95 -12.49
N LEU A 60 15.72 -1.80 -13.50
CA LEU A 60 15.94 -3.23 -13.31
C LEU A 60 17.42 -3.55 -13.11
N SER A 61 18.31 -2.86 -13.82
CA SER A 61 19.72 -3.20 -13.98
C SER A 61 20.60 -2.21 -13.24
N MET A 62 20.76 -2.41 -11.93
CA MET A 62 21.62 -1.58 -11.09
C MET A 62 22.75 -2.41 -10.45
N PRO A 63 23.91 -1.81 -10.17
CA PRO A 63 25.00 -2.49 -9.45
C PRO A 63 24.57 -2.92 -8.04
N GLY A 64 24.95 -4.11 -7.65
CA GLY A 64 24.65 -4.69 -6.32
C GLY A 64 23.26 -5.30 -6.26
N LEU A 65 22.27 -4.56 -5.78
CA LEU A 65 20.86 -4.98 -5.76
C LEU A 65 20.18 -4.55 -7.06
N ASN A 66 19.70 -5.51 -7.85
CA ASN A 66 18.89 -5.21 -9.02
C ASN A 66 17.44 -4.85 -8.63
N GLY A 67 16.65 -4.37 -9.59
CA GLY A 67 15.28 -3.92 -9.32
C GLY A 67 14.35 -5.02 -8.80
N LEU A 68 14.52 -6.28 -9.23
CA LEU A 68 13.73 -7.41 -8.73
C LEU A 68 14.10 -7.73 -7.27
N ASP A 69 15.39 -7.62 -6.91
CA ASP A 69 15.83 -7.79 -5.52
C ASP A 69 15.21 -6.74 -4.60
N VAL A 70 15.13 -5.48 -5.07
CA VAL A 70 14.46 -4.39 -4.35
C VAL A 70 12.97 -4.69 -4.17
N GLN A 71 12.29 -5.15 -5.22
CA GLN A 71 10.89 -5.53 -5.14
C GLN A 71 10.68 -6.67 -4.13
N GLN A 72 11.50 -7.72 -4.18
CA GLN A 72 11.43 -8.84 -3.23
C GLN A 72 11.67 -8.38 -1.79
N GLU A 73 12.64 -7.47 -1.56
CA GLU A 73 12.92 -6.92 -0.24
C GLU A 73 11.73 -6.10 0.31
N LEU A 74 11.06 -5.29 -0.54
CA LEU A 74 9.84 -4.60 -0.14
C LEU A 74 8.73 -5.59 0.24
N VAL A 75 8.51 -6.63 -0.55
CA VAL A 75 7.54 -7.71 -0.23
C VAL A 75 7.90 -8.39 1.10
N ARG A 76 9.18 -8.73 1.31
CA ARG A 76 9.68 -9.35 2.56
C ARG A 76 9.43 -8.47 3.78
N ARG A 77 9.55 -7.14 3.63
CA ARG A 77 9.23 -6.15 4.68
C ARG A 77 7.73 -5.90 4.85
N GLY A 78 6.87 -6.53 4.05
CA GLY A 78 5.43 -6.31 4.06
C GLY A 78 5.02 -4.92 3.52
N ILE A 79 5.83 -4.35 2.65
CA ILE A 79 5.61 -3.04 2.06
C ILE A 79 4.99 -3.21 0.67
N ASP A 80 3.69 -2.96 0.55
CA ASP A 80 2.93 -3.01 -0.71
C ASP A 80 2.94 -1.63 -1.39
N ARG A 81 4.13 -1.17 -1.82
CA ARG A 81 4.25 0.06 -2.62
C ARG A 81 4.10 -0.25 -4.10
N PRO A 82 3.31 0.53 -4.86
CA PRO A 82 3.24 0.38 -6.31
C PRO A 82 4.61 0.58 -6.97
N ILE A 83 5.03 -0.38 -7.77
CA ILE A 83 6.31 -0.34 -8.50
C ILE A 83 6.02 -0.33 -10.00
N ILE A 84 6.71 0.56 -10.72
CA ILE A 84 6.78 0.62 -12.17
C ILE A 84 8.26 0.41 -12.52
N PHE A 85 8.56 -0.64 -13.28
CA PHE A 85 9.91 -0.84 -13.79
C PHE A 85 10.16 0.01 -15.02
N LEU A 86 11.34 0.60 -15.09
CA LEU A 86 11.83 1.35 -16.22
C LEU A 86 13.24 0.85 -16.55
N THR A 87 13.42 0.15 -17.68
CA THR A 87 14.65 -0.60 -17.98
C THR A 87 15.01 -0.55 -19.45
N GLU A 88 16.28 -0.72 -19.77
CA GLU A 88 16.77 -0.88 -21.16
C GLU A 88 16.53 -2.30 -21.69
N SER A 89 16.28 -3.27 -20.82
CA SER A 89 16.14 -4.68 -21.19
C SER A 89 14.68 -5.05 -21.49
N ASP A 90 14.42 -5.66 -22.64
CA ASP A 90 13.13 -6.29 -23.00
C ASP A 90 13.08 -7.78 -22.60
N SER A 91 13.58 -8.11 -21.42
CA SER A 91 13.55 -9.48 -20.90
C SER A 91 12.14 -9.90 -20.54
N VAL A 92 11.58 -10.84 -21.29
CA VAL A 92 10.25 -11.43 -21.01
C VAL A 92 10.22 -12.09 -19.65
N LEU A 93 11.29 -12.77 -19.24
CA LEU A 93 11.37 -13.45 -17.94
C LEU A 93 11.31 -12.44 -16.79
N ALA A 94 12.14 -11.38 -16.85
CA ALA A 94 12.14 -10.34 -15.84
C ALA A 94 10.77 -9.63 -15.73
N ARG A 95 10.13 -9.37 -16.86
CA ARG A 95 8.78 -8.81 -16.91
C ARG A 95 7.74 -9.71 -16.23
N VAL A 96 7.77 -11.02 -16.51
CA VAL A 96 6.87 -11.99 -15.88
C VAL A 96 7.11 -12.07 -14.37
N GLU A 97 8.34 -12.08 -13.91
CA GLU A 97 8.69 -12.08 -12.48
C GLU A 97 8.22 -10.80 -11.79
N ALA A 98 8.48 -9.63 -12.38
CA ALA A 98 8.02 -8.35 -11.86
C ALA A 98 6.50 -8.31 -11.66
N PHE A 99 5.72 -8.74 -12.67
CA PHE A 99 4.26 -8.76 -12.57
C PHE A 99 3.75 -9.79 -11.56
N LYS A 100 4.37 -10.99 -11.48
CA LYS A 100 4.03 -12.00 -10.45
C LYS A 100 4.25 -11.46 -9.04
N ALA A 101 5.28 -10.63 -8.85
CA ALA A 101 5.57 -9.97 -7.58
C ALA A 101 4.76 -8.68 -7.34
N GLY A 102 3.81 -8.35 -8.23
CA GLY A 102 2.86 -7.25 -8.05
C GLY A 102 3.26 -5.90 -8.65
N ALA A 103 4.20 -5.85 -9.59
CA ALA A 103 4.50 -4.62 -10.33
C ALA A 103 3.26 -4.09 -11.06
N ILE A 104 3.14 -2.76 -11.11
CA ILE A 104 2.04 -2.07 -11.80
C ILE A 104 2.26 -2.07 -13.30
N ASP A 105 3.50 -1.79 -13.71
CA ASP A 105 3.87 -1.73 -15.11
C ASP A 105 5.37 -2.00 -15.31
N PHE A 106 5.75 -2.20 -16.58
CA PHE A 106 7.12 -2.47 -17.00
C PHE A 106 7.37 -1.75 -18.33
N LEU A 107 8.12 -0.66 -18.26
CA LEU A 107 8.39 0.23 -19.39
C LEU A 107 9.84 0.08 -19.86
N ILE A 108 10.04 0.19 -21.18
CA ILE A 108 11.38 0.13 -21.80
C ILE A 108 11.89 1.55 -22.00
N LYS A 109 13.16 1.80 -21.63
CA LYS A 109 13.85 3.08 -21.88
C LYS A 109 14.22 3.19 -23.37
N PRO A 110 14.03 4.37 -24.00
CA PRO A 110 13.36 5.57 -23.48
C PRO A 110 11.84 5.40 -23.48
N ALA A 111 11.20 5.54 -22.31
CA ALA A 111 9.74 5.46 -22.24
C ALA A 111 9.10 6.73 -22.79
N LYS A 112 8.01 6.57 -23.55
CA LYS A 112 7.22 7.70 -24.00
C LYS A 112 6.52 8.36 -22.81
N GLU A 113 6.49 9.70 -22.79
CA GLU A 113 5.86 10.47 -21.73
C GLU A 113 4.42 9.99 -21.43
N ALA A 114 3.62 9.76 -22.48
CA ALA A 114 2.24 9.32 -22.34
C ALA A 114 2.11 7.94 -21.64
N GLU A 115 3.01 7.00 -21.93
CA GLU A 115 3.05 5.66 -21.32
C GLU A 115 3.47 5.77 -19.84
N LEU A 116 4.52 6.54 -19.55
CA LEU A 116 4.99 6.80 -18.19
C LEU A 116 3.90 7.43 -17.31
N LEU A 117 3.26 8.50 -17.80
CA LEU A 117 2.18 9.16 -17.07
C LEU A 117 0.94 8.28 -16.91
N SER A 118 0.67 7.38 -17.85
CA SER A 118 -0.40 6.39 -17.74
C SER A 118 -0.12 5.39 -16.61
N ALA A 119 1.10 4.84 -16.56
CA ALA A 119 1.54 3.92 -15.51
C ALA A 119 1.50 4.60 -14.12
N ILE A 120 1.95 5.86 -14.01
CA ILE A 120 1.87 6.62 -12.75
C ILE A 120 0.42 6.85 -12.33
N ARG A 121 -0.51 7.16 -13.24
CA ARG A 121 -1.95 7.27 -12.90
C ARG A 121 -2.52 5.97 -12.37
N ALA A 122 -2.13 4.83 -12.93
CA ALA A 122 -2.52 3.51 -12.40
C ALA A 122 -1.93 3.29 -10.99
N ALA A 123 -0.67 3.67 -10.77
CA ALA A 123 -0.02 3.61 -9.48
C ALA A 123 -0.70 4.52 -8.43
N VAL A 124 -1.12 5.74 -8.79
CA VAL A 124 -1.89 6.64 -7.91
C VAL A 124 -3.16 5.96 -7.40
N LYS A 125 -3.92 5.31 -8.28
CA LYS A 125 -5.13 4.57 -7.90
C LYS A 125 -4.80 3.42 -6.94
N ARG A 126 -3.82 2.60 -7.27
CA ARG A 126 -3.39 1.44 -6.45
C ARG A 126 -2.89 1.89 -5.08
N ASP A 127 -2.10 2.98 -5.01
CA ASP A 127 -1.57 3.49 -3.75
C ASP A 127 -2.65 4.10 -2.85
N SER A 128 -3.67 4.72 -3.40
CA SER A 128 -4.84 5.19 -2.63
C SER A 128 -5.57 4.03 -1.94
N GLU A 129 -5.70 2.90 -2.62
CA GLU A 129 -6.28 1.68 -2.05
C GLU A 129 -5.38 1.09 -0.95
N ARG A 130 -4.07 1.07 -1.17
CA ARG A 130 -3.05 0.64 -0.21
C ARG A 130 -3.09 1.47 1.07
N LEU A 131 -3.04 2.80 0.95
CA LEU A 131 -3.09 3.71 2.11
C LEU A 131 -4.38 3.56 2.90
N HIS A 132 -5.51 3.35 2.22
CA HIS A 132 -6.77 3.06 2.91
C HIS A 132 -6.65 1.77 3.74
N SER A 133 -6.14 0.68 3.15
CA SER A 133 -5.92 -0.60 3.84
C SER A 133 -4.94 -0.45 5.02
N TYR A 134 -3.83 0.26 4.82
CA TYR A 134 -2.85 0.55 5.86
C TYR A 134 -3.45 1.33 7.05
N ALA A 135 -4.24 2.38 6.76
CA ALA A 135 -4.92 3.15 7.78
C ALA A 135 -5.93 2.31 8.58
N VAL A 136 -6.65 1.39 7.91
CA VAL A 136 -7.57 0.45 8.57
C VAL A 136 -6.78 -0.53 9.45
N ALA A 137 -5.69 -1.10 8.94
CA ALA A 137 -4.85 -2.03 9.72
C ALA A 137 -4.31 -1.37 10.99
N LYS A 138 -3.78 -0.15 10.92
CA LYS A 138 -3.35 0.61 12.11
C LYS A 138 -4.47 0.83 13.12
N ARG A 139 -5.71 1.09 12.66
CA ARG A 139 -6.85 1.22 13.55
C ARG A 139 -7.23 -0.11 14.21
N VAL A 140 -7.14 -1.22 13.48
CA VAL A 140 -7.35 -2.58 14.04
C VAL A 140 -6.35 -2.88 15.15
N ASP A 141 -5.09 -2.44 15.02
CA ASP A 141 -4.07 -2.62 16.06
C ASP A 141 -4.40 -1.89 17.38
N THR A 142 -5.23 -0.85 17.34
CA THR A 142 -5.71 -0.15 18.55
C THR A 142 -6.84 -0.87 19.28
N LEU A 143 -7.39 -1.94 18.71
CA LEU A 143 -8.46 -2.70 19.36
C LEU A 143 -7.90 -3.53 20.54
N THR A 144 -8.64 -3.55 21.63
CA THR A 144 -8.37 -4.48 22.73
C THR A 144 -8.64 -5.93 22.27
N PRO A 145 -8.06 -6.94 22.94
CA PRO A 145 -8.35 -8.35 22.62
C PRO A 145 -9.85 -8.64 22.60
N ARG A 146 -10.62 -8.06 23.54
CA ARG A 146 -12.08 -8.26 23.62
C ARG A 146 -12.83 -7.58 22.49
N GLU A 147 -12.47 -6.35 22.13
CA GLU A 147 -13.05 -5.66 20.99
C GLU A 147 -12.78 -6.43 19.68
N ARG A 148 -11.57 -7.00 19.53
CA ARG A 148 -11.18 -7.81 18.38
C ARG A 148 -11.99 -9.10 18.28
N GLN A 149 -12.17 -9.84 19.40
CA GLN A 149 -13.02 -11.04 19.45
C GLN A 149 -14.47 -10.75 19.06
N VAL A 150 -15.06 -9.69 19.64
CA VAL A 150 -16.43 -9.29 19.31
C VAL A 150 -16.53 -8.91 17.82
N LEU A 151 -15.58 -8.11 17.31
CA LEU A 151 -15.56 -7.67 15.93
C LEU A 151 -15.49 -8.84 14.94
N ALA A 152 -14.65 -9.82 15.19
CA ALA A 152 -14.49 -11.00 14.34
C ALA A 152 -15.82 -11.77 14.20
N LEU A 153 -16.62 -11.87 15.25
CA LEU A 153 -17.92 -12.52 15.20
C LEU A 153 -19.00 -11.64 14.54
N VAL A 154 -18.97 -10.32 14.78
CA VAL A 154 -19.88 -9.37 14.11
C VAL A 154 -19.69 -9.38 12.60
N VAL A 155 -18.45 -9.41 12.10
CA VAL A 155 -18.15 -9.48 10.65
C VAL A 155 -18.67 -10.77 10.02
N ARG A 156 -18.73 -11.86 10.79
CA ARG A 156 -19.32 -13.15 10.39
C ARG A 156 -20.84 -13.17 10.46
N GLY A 157 -21.48 -12.07 10.85
CA GLY A 157 -22.93 -11.96 10.93
C GLY A 157 -23.57 -12.58 12.18
N VAL A 158 -22.77 -12.90 13.21
CA VAL A 158 -23.28 -13.49 14.45
C VAL A 158 -24.03 -12.42 15.26
N SER A 159 -25.23 -12.76 15.78
CA SER A 159 -26.04 -11.85 16.60
C SER A 159 -25.39 -11.56 17.96
N ASN A 160 -25.68 -10.38 18.55
CA ASN A 160 -25.13 -10.00 19.87
C ASN A 160 -25.44 -11.07 20.94
N LYS A 161 -26.65 -11.64 20.93
CA LYS A 161 -27.05 -12.73 21.84
C LYS A 161 -26.14 -13.96 21.71
N ASN A 162 -25.89 -14.40 20.49
CA ASN A 162 -25.03 -15.57 20.23
C ASN A 162 -23.55 -15.28 20.56
N ILE A 163 -23.08 -14.05 20.31
CA ILE A 163 -21.75 -13.62 20.70
C ILE A 163 -21.61 -13.63 22.23
N ALA A 164 -22.63 -13.15 22.94
CA ALA A 164 -22.65 -13.13 24.41
C ALA A 164 -22.52 -14.55 24.98
N VAL A 165 -23.26 -15.52 24.42
CA VAL A 165 -23.15 -16.94 24.79
C VAL A 165 -21.74 -17.48 24.48
N ALA A 166 -21.25 -17.27 23.26
CA ALA A 166 -19.96 -17.78 22.83
C ALA A 166 -18.76 -17.23 23.63
N LEU A 167 -18.87 -15.99 24.11
CA LEU A 167 -17.81 -15.32 24.87
C LEU A 167 -18.03 -15.32 26.41
N GLY A 168 -19.13 -15.90 26.90
CA GLY A 168 -19.43 -16.01 28.33
C GLY A 168 -19.64 -14.65 29.03
N ILE A 169 -20.22 -13.65 28.34
CA ILE A 169 -20.46 -12.31 28.89
C ILE A 169 -21.89 -11.82 28.59
N ARG A 170 -22.29 -10.76 29.27
CA ARG A 170 -23.62 -10.17 29.08
C ARG A 170 -23.78 -9.50 27.72
N GLU A 171 -24.95 -9.60 27.09
CA GLU A 171 -25.25 -8.98 25.78
C GLU A 171 -24.98 -7.49 25.78
N LYS A 172 -25.30 -6.78 26.88
CA LYS A 172 -24.96 -5.35 27.06
C LYS A 172 -23.46 -5.06 26.93
N SER A 173 -22.61 -5.98 27.38
CA SER A 173 -21.15 -5.85 27.21
C SER A 173 -20.72 -6.03 25.75
N ILE A 174 -21.44 -6.88 24.98
CA ILE A 174 -21.20 -7.01 23.54
C ILE A 174 -21.52 -5.70 22.82
N GLU A 175 -22.67 -5.06 23.11
CA GLU A 175 -23.07 -3.78 22.54
C GLU A 175 -21.99 -2.70 22.77
N VAL A 176 -21.48 -2.61 24.00
CA VAL A 176 -20.45 -1.64 24.37
C VAL A 176 -19.13 -1.92 23.62
N ASN A 177 -18.65 -3.16 23.60
CA ASN A 177 -17.41 -3.51 22.90
C ASN A 177 -17.54 -3.31 21.38
N ARG A 178 -18.68 -3.69 20.79
CA ARG A 178 -18.99 -3.45 19.39
C ARG A 178 -18.99 -1.96 19.05
N SER A 179 -19.66 -1.13 19.84
CA SER A 179 -19.73 0.32 19.65
C SER A 179 -18.32 0.95 19.71
N ARG A 180 -17.50 0.54 20.70
CA ARG A 180 -16.12 1.02 20.84
C ARG A 180 -15.25 0.59 19.65
N ALA A 181 -15.34 -0.66 19.22
CA ALA A 181 -14.59 -1.18 18.07
C ALA A 181 -14.97 -0.43 16.78
N MET A 182 -16.28 -0.25 16.52
CA MET A 182 -16.76 0.49 15.36
C MET A 182 -16.29 1.95 15.38
N LYS A 183 -16.32 2.62 16.54
CA LYS A 183 -15.83 4.00 16.70
C LYS A 183 -14.32 4.09 16.41
N LYS A 184 -13.51 3.17 16.95
CA LYS A 184 -12.06 3.12 16.72
C LYS A 184 -11.73 2.90 15.24
N LEU A 185 -12.48 2.04 14.56
CA LEU A 185 -12.32 1.79 13.12
C LEU A 185 -12.89 2.90 12.25
N GLY A 186 -13.77 3.74 12.77
CA GLY A 186 -14.48 4.77 12.03
C GLY A 186 -15.60 4.20 11.13
N ALA A 187 -16.10 3.00 11.43
CA ALA A 187 -17.17 2.36 10.67
C ALA A 187 -18.54 2.88 11.13
N LYS A 188 -19.35 3.36 10.19
CA LYS A 188 -20.70 3.88 10.48
C LYS A 188 -21.74 2.79 10.66
N ASN A 189 -21.54 1.64 10.02
CA ASN A 189 -22.43 0.49 10.07
C ASN A 189 -21.66 -0.82 9.83
N VAL A 190 -22.34 -1.96 10.02
CA VAL A 190 -21.72 -3.30 9.88
C VAL A 190 -21.29 -3.57 8.43
N SER A 191 -22.04 -3.11 7.43
CA SER A 191 -21.68 -3.30 6.02
C SER A 191 -20.37 -2.58 5.67
N GLU A 192 -20.17 -1.36 6.20
CA GLU A 192 -18.91 -0.64 6.06
C GLU A 192 -17.77 -1.35 6.79
N LEU A 193 -18.04 -1.84 8.01
CA LEU A 193 -17.09 -2.64 8.78
C LEU A 193 -16.63 -3.88 8.00
N VAL A 194 -17.57 -4.66 7.45
CA VAL A 194 -17.28 -5.86 6.65
C VAL A 194 -16.43 -5.49 5.43
N ARG A 195 -16.76 -4.39 4.74
CA ARG A 195 -15.98 -3.93 3.58
C ARG A 195 -14.55 -3.53 3.97
N MET A 196 -14.37 -2.83 5.09
CA MET A 196 -13.07 -2.41 5.60
C MET A 196 -12.20 -3.60 6.03
N THR A 197 -12.81 -4.62 6.65
CA THR A 197 -12.08 -5.77 7.21
C THR A 197 -11.89 -6.90 6.20
N LYS A 198 -12.70 -7.00 5.14
CA LYS A 198 -12.60 -8.04 4.11
C LYS A 198 -11.22 -8.06 3.43
N LYS A 199 -10.63 -6.89 3.18
CA LYS A 199 -9.27 -6.75 2.66
C LYS A 199 -8.20 -7.25 3.65
N LEU A 200 -8.39 -7.03 4.94
CA LEU A 200 -7.48 -7.48 5.99
C LEU A 200 -7.53 -9.01 6.22
N ALA A 201 -8.68 -9.63 6.00
CA ALA A 201 -8.84 -11.08 6.11
C ALA A 201 -8.13 -11.84 4.97
N THR A 202 -8.01 -11.23 3.79
CA THR A 202 -7.23 -11.77 2.66
C THR A 202 -5.71 -11.63 2.91
N GLU A 203 -5.29 -10.74 3.81
CA GLU A 203 -3.89 -10.43 4.14
C GLU A 203 -3.41 -11.02 5.50
N SER A 204 -4.04 -12.09 6.02
CA SER A 204 -3.58 -12.87 7.21
C SER A 204 -3.50 -12.14 8.56
N LYS A 205 -4.23 -11.08 8.84
CA LYS A 205 -4.16 -10.36 10.13
C LYS A 205 -5.37 -10.53 11.07
N LEU A 206 -6.30 -11.43 10.76
CA LEU A 206 -7.50 -11.72 11.58
C LEU A 206 -7.63 -13.21 11.96
N SER A 207 -6.52 -13.97 11.94
CA SER A 207 -6.47 -15.33 12.48
C SER A 207 -6.13 -15.30 13.96
#